data_9926938d60fa2d71cc2058bf710c263f
#
_entry.id   9926938d60fa2d71cc2058bf710c263f
#
_cell.length_a   1.000
_cell.length_b   1.000
_cell.length_c   1.000
_cell.angle_alpha   90.00
_cell.angle_beta   90.00
_cell.angle_gamma   90.00
#
_symmetry.space_group_name_H-M   'P 1'
#
loop_
_entity.id
_entity.type
_entity.pdbx_description
1 polymer ?
#
loop_
_entity_poly.entity_id
_entity_poly.type
_entity_poly.pdbx_seq_one_letter_code
_entity_poly.pdbx_strand_id
1 'polypeptide(L)'
;MWHYTEANLVEPFLKGGQCLANDILPRVDVDFVSYSCYDSLQRGIRVDLHAALDHLESKLKPKPGIPGKRVFIGEYGFPARRYPPEVTNRKSIETMIAALEWGCPFVLYWELYDNEGTPEKPGGFWLINEKNEKQPIWHTHQRYFTWAKQHLADTKQRTGRYPSEADFRTAALEYLRR
;
A
#
# COMPACT_ATOMS: atom_id res chain seq x y z
N MET A 1 -1.10 7.39 15.23
CA MET A 1 -1.27 7.17 13.78
C MET A 1 -2.34 8.13 13.29
N TRP A 2 -2.16 8.79 12.16
CA TRP A 2 -3.17 9.63 11.52
C TRP A 2 -3.54 9.02 10.17
N HIS A 3 -4.83 8.96 9.86
CA HIS A 3 -5.37 8.38 8.66
C HIS A 3 -5.86 9.49 7.73
N TYR A 4 -5.45 9.45 6.47
CA TYR A 4 -5.82 10.41 5.45
C TYR A 4 -6.60 9.73 4.33
N THR A 5 -7.85 10.14 4.16
CA THR A 5 -8.82 9.52 3.23
C THR A 5 -9.30 10.49 2.15
N GLU A 6 -8.62 11.62 1.93
CA GLU A 6 -9.06 12.57 0.92
C GLU A 6 -8.97 11.95 -0.48
N ALA A 7 -10.10 11.91 -1.17
CA ALA A 7 -10.22 11.26 -2.48
C ALA A 7 -9.48 11.99 -3.61
N ASN A 8 -8.92 13.19 -3.36
CA ASN A 8 -8.31 14.05 -4.37
C ASN A 8 -6.98 14.66 -3.92
N LEU A 9 -6.14 13.91 -3.22
CA LEU A 9 -4.84 14.42 -2.77
C LEU A 9 -3.94 14.76 -3.96
N VAL A 10 -3.84 13.88 -4.94
CA VAL A 10 -2.91 14.00 -6.07
C VAL A 10 -3.28 15.18 -6.97
N GLU A 11 -4.55 15.35 -7.30
CA GLU A 11 -4.99 16.40 -8.20
C GLU A 11 -4.74 17.82 -7.63
N PRO A 12 -5.13 18.13 -6.36
CA PRO A 12 -4.82 19.42 -5.78
C PRO A 12 -3.33 19.75 -5.76
N PHE A 13 -2.45 18.84 -5.34
CA PHE A 13 -1.04 19.20 -5.24
C PHE A 13 -0.33 19.24 -6.60
N LEU A 14 -0.66 18.37 -7.55
CA LEU A 14 -0.11 18.43 -8.92
C LEU A 14 -0.47 19.71 -9.66
N LYS A 15 -1.63 20.28 -9.35
CA LYS A 15 -2.11 21.54 -9.91
C LYS A 15 -1.73 22.77 -9.06
N GLY A 16 -0.92 22.61 -8.01
CA GLY A 16 -0.58 23.68 -7.07
C GLY A 16 -1.72 24.10 -6.16
N GLY A 17 -2.76 23.27 -6.02
CA GLY A 17 -3.88 23.49 -5.12
C GLY A 17 -3.56 23.21 -3.66
N GLN A 18 -4.48 23.59 -2.78
CA GLN A 18 -4.40 23.27 -1.36
C GLN A 18 -5.03 21.93 -1.05
N CYS A 19 -4.42 21.17 -0.13
CA CYS A 19 -5.01 19.98 0.47
C CYS A 19 -4.85 20.02 1.99
N LEU A 20 -5.74 19.37 2.72
CA LEU A 20 -5.73 19.35 4.19
C LEU A 20 -4.41 18.81 4.77
N ALA A 21 -3.74 17.91 4.06
CA ALA A 21 -2.44 17.39 4.46
C ALA A 21 -1.39 18.50 4.67
N ASN A 22 -1.43 19.56 3.85
CA ASN A 22 -0.50 20.70 3.95
C ASN A 22 -0.66 21.46 5.28
N ASP A 23 -1.87 21.54 5.79
CA ASP A 23 -2.19 22.30 7.00
C ASP A 23 -2.10 21.46 8.27
N ILE A 24 -2.41 20.18 8.19
CA ILE A 24 -2.50 19.29 9.36
C ILE A 24 -1.15 18.64 9.67
N LEU A 25 -0.49 18.02 8.69
CA LEU A 25 0.71 17.23 8.94
C LEU A 25 1.86 17.99 9.60
N PRO A 26 2.13 19.27 9.25
CA PRO A 26 3.16 20.04 9.94
C PRO A 26 2.83 20.35 11.41
N ARG A 27 1.58 20.19 11.84
CA ARG A 27 1.11 20.56 13.19
C ARG A 27 0.96 19.38 14.13
N VAL A 28 0.90 18.16 13.59
CA VAL A 28 0.72 16.94 14.41
C VAL A 28 2.06 16.28 14.72
N ASP A 29 2.14 15.67 15.89
CA ASP A 29 3.28 14.84 16.31
C ASP A 29 2.85 13.37 16.29
N VAL A 30 3.06 12.72 15.14
CA VAL A 30 2.70 11.33 14.92
C VAL A 30 3.91 10.51 14.50
N ASP A 31 3.91 9.22 14.83
CA ASP A 31 4.98 8.31 14.43
C ASP A 31 4.83 7.93 12.96
N PHE A 32 3.63 7.56 12.54
CA PHE A 32 3.32 7.15 11.17
C PHE A 32 2.06 7.83 10.67
N VAL A 33 1.98 8.00 9.34
CA VAL A 33 0.80 8.50 8.63
C VAL A 33 0.30 7.41 7.69
N SER A 34 -0.97 7.07 7.84
CA SER A 34 -1.70 6.15 6.95
C SER A 34 -2.31 6.95 5.79
N TYR A 35 -2.08 6.50 4.57
CA TYR A 35 -2.65 7.07 3.36
C TYR A 35 -3.54 6.05 2.63
N SER A 36 -4.81 6.40 2.41
CA SER A 36 -5.72 5.66 1.53
C SER A 36 -5.55 6.14 0.10
N CYS A 37 -4.81 5.40 -0.72
CA CYS A 37 -4.21 5.91 -1.95
C CYS A 37 -5.06 5.74 -3.22
N TYR A 38 -6.39 5.65 -3.10
CA TYR A 38 -7.29 5.35 -4.23
C TYR A 38 -7.19 6.33 -5.40
N ASP A 39 -6.98 7.61 -5.14
CA ASP A 39 -6.83 8.64 -6.18
C ASP A 39 -5.56 8.46 -7.01
N SER A 40 -4.44 8.10 -6.37
CA SER A 40 -3.16 7.87 -7.03
C SER A 40 -3.13 6.59 -7.87
N LEU A 41 -4.06 5.64 -7.62
CA LEU A 41 -4.13 4.38 -8.36
C LEU A 41 -4.88 4.48 -9.70
N GLN A 42 -5.53 5.60 -9.98
CA GLN A 42 -6.43 5.72 -11.13
C GLN A 42 -5.72 6.09 -12.44
N ARG A 43 -4.60 6.80 -12.38
CA ARG A 43 -3.89 7.35 -13.55
C ARG A 43 -2.63 6.56 -13.89
N GLY A 44 -1.65 6.62 -13.06
CA GLY A 44 -0.37 5.95 -13.26
C GLY A 44 0.20 5.53 -11.92
N ILE A 45 -0.11 4.31 -11.49
CA ILE A 45 0.15 3.81 -10.13
C ILE A 45 1.53 4.25 -9.63
N ARG A 46 2.58 4.01 -10.40
CA ARG A 46 3.94 4.27 -9.94
C ARG A 46 4.27 5.76 -9.80
N VAL A 47 3.88 6.57 -10.77
CA VAL A 47 4.24 8.01 -10.81
C VAL A 47 3.43 8.77 -9.78
N ASP A 48 2.11 8.64 -9.82
CA ASP A 48 1.21 9.41 -8.96
C ASP A 48 1.32 8.97 -7.49
N LEU A 49 1.51 7.67 -7.25
CA LEU A 49 1.68 7.14 -5.89
C LEU A 49 2.98 7.63 -5.25
N HIS A 50 4.12 7.58 -5.96
CA HIS A 50 5.37 8.07 -5.41
C HIS A 50 5.31 9.58 -5.15
N ALA A 51 4.73 10.36 -6.06
CA ALA A 51 4.56 11.79 -5.89
C ALA A 51 3.68 12.13 -4.66
N ALA A 52 2.58 11.38 -4.45
CA ALA A 52 1.72 11.55 -3.29
C ALA A 52 2.44 11.21 -1.98
N LEU A 53 3.15 10.07 -1.95
CA LEU A 53 3.91 9.64 -0.79
C LEU A 53 5.04 10.62 -0.43
N ASP A 54 5.79 11.11 -1.42
CA ASP A 54 6.83 12.13 -1.23
C ASP A 54 6.25 13.44 -0.71
N HIS A 55 5.10 13.87 -1.25
CA HIS A 55 4.41 15.05 -0.76
C HIS A 55 4.02 14.93 0.71
N LEU A 56 3.36 13.84 1.10
CA LEU A 56 2.96 13.60 2.48
C LEU A 56 4.18 13.51 3.41
N GLU A 57 5.22 12.76 3.02
CA GLU A 57 6.44 12.62 3.80
C GLU A 57 7.14 13.96 4.03
N SER A 58 7.15 14.83 3.01
CA SER A 58 7.75 16.18 3.08
C SER A 58 7.09 17.12 4.08
N LYS A 59 5.85 16.82 4.51
CA LYS A 59 5.11 17.60 5.50
C LYS A 59 5.34 17.16 6.93
N LEU A 60 5.95 16.00 7.13
CA LEU A 60 6.17 15.46 8.48
C LEU A 60 7.35 16.14 9.17
N LYS A 61 7.18 16.44 10.45
CA LYS A 61 8.29 16.85 11.31
C LYS A 61 9.30 15.70 11.46
N PRO A 62 10.60 15.99 11.60
CA PRO A 62 11.56 14.97 11.97
C PRO A 62 11.13 14.24 13.26
N LYS A 63 11.27 12.91 13.30
CA LYS A 63 10.93 12.09 14.48
C LYS A 63 12.17 11.30 14.90
N PRO A 64 12.90 11.74 15.92
CA PRO A 64 14.04 10.99 16.46
C PRO A 64 13.65 9.57 16.87
N GLY A 65 14.48 8.60 16.53
CA GLY A 65 14.26 7.19 16.89
C GLY A 65 13.42 6.39 15.90
N ILE A 66 12.82 7.03 14.87
CA ILE A 66 12.12 6.33 13.78
C ILE A 66 12.89 6.60 12.48
N PRO A 67 13.77 5.68 12.07
CA PRO A 67 14.48 5.82 10.80
C PRO A 67 13.59 5.50 9.60
N GLY A 68 13.92 6.08 8.43
CA GLY A 68 13.25 5.76 7.16
C GLY A 68 11.95 6.52 6.95
N LYS A 69 11.14 5.97 6.05
CA LYS A 69 9.85 6.53 5.66
C LYS A 69 8.78 6.27 6.72
N ARG A 70 7.91 7.25 6.94
CA ARG A 70 6.84 7.20 7.96
C ARG A 70 5.44 7.28 7.39
N VAL A 71 5.31 7.58 6.10
CA VAL A 71 4.03 7.43 5.39
C VAL A 71 3.91 5.99 4.91
N PHE A 72 2.75 5.39 5.11
CA PHE A 72 2.45 4.05 4.64
C PHE A 72 1.10 3.99 3.93
N ILE A 73 0.92 2.97 3.08
CA ILE A 73 -0.35 2.72 2.42
C ILE A 73 -1.24 1.96 3.40
N GLY A 74 -2.21 2.67 3.99
CA GLY A 74 -3.17 2.10 4.92
C GLY A 74 -4.36 1.46 4.24
N GLU A 75 -4.65 1.90 3.02
CA GLU A 75 -5.69 1.31 2.20
C GLU A 75 -5.34 1.42 0.71
N TYR A 76 -5.44 0.30 0.03
CA TYR A 76 -5.52 0.23 -1.42
C TYR A 76 -6.39 -0.95 -1.85
N GLY A 77 -7.06 -0.83 -2.98
CA GLY A 77 -7.90 -1.89 -3.51
C GLY A 77 -8.51 -1.50 -4.85
N PHE A 78 -9.04 -2.50 -5.53
CA PHE A 78 -9.66 -2.34 -6.84
C PHE A 78 -11.01 -3.06 -6.85
N PRO A 79 -12.15 -2.32 -6.96
CA PRO A 79 -13.47 -2.93 -6.80
C PRO A 79 -13.82 -3.86 -7.96
N ALA A 80 -14.34 -5.05 -7.64
CA ALA A 80 -14.74 -6.07 -8.61
C ALA A 80 -15.82 -5.59 -9.59
N ARG A 81 -16.66 -4.64 -9.17
CA ARG A 81 -17.63 -3.98 -10.06
C ARG A 81 -17.01 -3.23 -11.24
N ARG A 82 -15.73 -2.85 -11.12
CA ARG A 82 -15.01 -2.06 -12.14
C ARG A 82 -13.90 -2.85 -12.82
N TYR A 83 -13.31 -3.80 -12.11
CA TYR A 83 -12.15 -4.55 -12.59
C TYR A 83 -12.38 -6.06 -12.48
N PRO A 84 -12.15 -6.83 -13.54
CA PRO A 84 -12.11 -8.29 -13.46
C PRO A 84 -11.04 -8.76 -12.46
N PRO A 85 -11.20 -9.94 -11.84
CA PRO A 85 -10.30 -10.44 -10.79
C PRO A 85 -8.82 -10.46 -11.19
N GLU A 86 -8.51 -10.82 -12.43
CA GLU A 86 -7.12 -10.85 -12.93
C GLU A 86 -6.53 -9.45 -13.11
N VAL A 87 -7.35 -8.46 -13.47
CA VAL A 87 -6.93 -7.06 -13.54
C VAL A 87 -6.70 -6.50 -12.14
N THR A 88 -7.59 -6.81 -11.19
CA THR A 88 -7.41 -6.46 -9.77
C THR A 88 -6.10 -7.04 -9.24
N ASN A 89 -5.82 -8.32 -9.50
CA ASN A 89 -4.59 -8.97 -9.08
C ASN A 89 -3.34 -8.28 -9.63
N ARG A 90 -3.30 -8.04 -10.96
CA ARG A 90 -2.17 -7.37 -11.60
C ARG A 90 -1.93 -5.96 -11.06
N LYS A 91 -2.98 -5.13 -10.98
CA LYS A 91 -2.90 -3.77 -10.42
C LYS A 91 -2.47 -3.76 -8.96
N SER A 92 -2.88 -4.76 -8.19
CA SER A 92 -2.45 -4.90 -6.80
C SER A 92 -0.96 -5.23 -6.70
N ILE A 93 -0.44 -6.12 -7.55
CA ILE A 93 0.99 -6.41 -7.63
C ILE A 93 1.78 -5.14 -8.01
N GLU A 94 1.31 -4.38 -9.01
CA GLU A 94 1.90 -3.10 -9.41
C GLU A 94 1.95 -2.10 -8.24
N THR A 95 0.88 -2.03 -7.45
CA THR A 95 0.82 -1.17 -6.24
C THR A 95 1.82 -1.63 -5.17
N MET A 96 1.89 -2.94 -4.90
CA MET A 96 2.87 -3.51 -3.95
C MET A 96 4.30 -3.22 -4.38
N ILE A 97 4.60 -3.38 -5.68
CA ILE A 97 5.93 -3.07 -6.24
C ILE A 97 6.25 -1.58 -6.06
N ALA A 98 5.34 -0.68 -6.46
CA ALA A 98 5.54 0.75 -6.33
C ALA A 98 5.76 1.18 -4.87
N ALA A 99 4.99 0.62 -3.95
CA ALA A 99 5.14 0.89 -2.53
C ALA A 99 6.49 0.42 -1.98
N LEU A 100 6.94 -0.79 -2.34
CA LEU A 100 8.25 -1.30 -1.94
C LEU A 100 9.40 -0.50 -2.56
N GLU A 101 9.30 -0.09 -3.82
CA GLU A 101 10.31 0.76 -4.48
C GLU A 101 10.47 2.10 -3.77
N TRP A 102 9.36 2.69 -3.31
CA TRP A 102 9.40 3.94 -2.56
C TRP A 102 9.96 3.77 -1.14
N GLY A 103 9.90 2.58 -0.59
CA GLY A 103 10.31 2.27 0.79
C GLY A 103 9.19 2.38 1.81
N CYS A 104 7.97 2.10 1.40
CA CYS A 104 6.79 2.12 2.25
C CYS A 104 6.92 1.07 3.38
N PRO A 105 6.78 1.44 4.67
CA PRO A 105 6.92 0.49 5.78
C PRO A 105 5.78 -0.52 5.88
N PHE A 106 4.57 -0.15 5.47
CA PHE A 106 3.39 -1.02 5.48
C PHE A 106 2.56 -0.79 4.21
N VAL A 107 1.93 -1.88 3.71
CA VAL A 107 1.04 -1.83 2.54
C VAL A 107 -0.15 -2.73 2.84
N LEU A 108 -1.31 -2.12 3.11
CA LEU A 108 -2.49 -2.84 3.57
C LEU A 108 -3.58 -2.83 2.48
N TYR A 109 -4.03 -4.03 2.11
CA TYR A 109 -5.12 -4.19 1.14
C TYR A 109 -6.47 -3.95 1.80
N TRP A 110 -7.33 -3.20 1.15
CA TRP A 110 -8.73 -3.02 1.49
C TRP A 110 -9.57 -3.88 0.55
N GLU A 111 -10.25 -4.98 0.97
CA GLU A 111 -10.27 -5.53 2.32
C GLU A 111 -10.44 -7.07 2.28
N LEU A 112 -10.55 -7.74 3.43
CA LEU A 112 -10.68 -9.20 3.45
C LEU A 112 -12.04 -9.66 2.93
N TYR A 113 -13.11 -9.10 3.50
CA TYR A 113 -14.51 -9.26 3.08
C TYR A 113 -15.09 -7.87 2.85
N ASP A 114 -15.95 -7.75 1.84
CA ASP A 114 -16.56 -6.46 1.51
C ASP A 114 -17.53 -6.01 2.63
N ASN A 115 -17.28 -4.85 3.18
CA ASN A 115 -18.17 -4.17 4.12
C ASN A 115 -18.80 -2.91 3.51
N GLU A 116 -18.53 -2.65 2.23
CA GLU A 116 -19.05 -1.51 1.50
C GLU A 116 -20.22 -1.89 0.60
N GLY A 117 -21.32 -1.21 0.74
CA GLY A 117 -22.51 -1.46 -0.08
C GLY A 117 -23.51 -2.40 0.59
N THR A 118 -24.33 -3.07 -0.24
CA THR A 118 -25.34 -4.04 0.18
C THR A 118 -25.05 -5.40 -0.46
N PRO A 119 -25.69 -6.49 0.01
CA PRO A 119 -25.57 -7.80 -0.63
C PRO A 119 -25.94 -7.77 -2.13
N GLU A 120 -26.88 -6.88 -2.52
CA GLU A 120 -27.34 -6.73 -3.93
C GLU A 120 -26.40 -5.82 -4.74
N LYS A 121 -25.64 -4.95 -4.08
CA LYS A 121 -24.68 -4.03 -4.71
C LYS A 121 -23.42 -3.94 -3.87
N PRO A 122 -22.59 -4.98 -3.85
CA PRO A 122 -21.36 -4.98 -3.11
C PRO A 122 -20.37 -3.95 -3.67
N GLY A 123 -19.53 -3.38 -2.84
CA GLY A 123 -18.42 -2.52 -3.23
C GLY A 123 -17.42 -3.27 -4.09
N GLY A 124 -17.16 -4.51 -3.71
CA GLY A 124 -16.29 -5.43 -4.41
C GLY A 124 -14.82 -5.26 -4.08
N PHE A 125 -14.51 -4.61 -2.96
CA PHE A 125 -13.17 -4.52 -2.41
C PHE A 125 -12.90 -5.73 -1.52
N TRP A 126 -12.66 -6.89 -2.07
CA TRP A 126 -12.53 -8.14 -1.33
C TRP A 126 -11.35 -9.00 -1.75
N LEU A 127 -10.75 -9.69 -0.78
CA LEU A 127 -9.89 -10.85 -1.01
C LEU A 127 -10.70 -12.14 -1.13
N ILE A 128 -11.84 -12.21 -0.41
CA ILE A 128 -12.80 -13.32 -0.41
C ILE A 128 -14.17 -12.72 -0.73
N ASN A 129 -14.79 -13.17 -1.83
CA ASN A 129 -16.05 -12.62 -2.30
C ASN A 129 -17.27 -13.12 -1.47
N GLU A 130 -18.47 -12.64 -1.82
CA GLU A 130 -19.74 -12.96 -1.15
C GLU A 130 -20.12 -14.45 -1.22
N LYS A 131 -19.46 -15.23 -2.10
CA LYS A 131 -19.63 -16.69 -2.21
C LYS A 131 -18.58 -17.46 -1.44
N ASN A 132 -17.79 -16.81 -0.59
CA ASN A 132 -16.63 -17.38 0.09
C ASN A 132 -15.53 -17.90 -0.86
N GLU A 133 -15.45 -17.38 -2.08
CA GLU A 133 -14.41 -17.73 -3.04
C GLU A 133 -13.21 -16.82 -2.89
N LYS A 134 -12.04 -17.41 -2.68
CA LYS A 134 -10.77 -16.70 -2.63
C LYS A 134 -10.40 -16.16 -4.00
N GLN A 135 -10.17 -14.86 -4.09
CA GLN A 135 -9.84 -14.19 -5.34
C GLN A 135 -8.35 -14.36 -5.70
N PRO A 136 -7.94 -14.17 -6.96
CA PRO A 136 -6.53 -14.26 -7.36
C PRO A 136 -5.59 -13.44 -6.48
N ILE A 137 -6.01 -12.25 -6.05
CA ILE A 137 -5.23 -11.39 -5.16
C ILE A 137 -5.05 -11.98 -3.76
N TRP A 138 -6.03 -12.75 -3.23
CA TRP A 138 -5.84 -13.49 -1.99
C TRP A 138 -4.69 -14.48 -2.10
N HIS A 139 -4.65 -15.24 -3.21
CA HIS A 139 -3.58 -16.21 -3.46
C HIS A 139 -2.22 -15.53 -3.64
N THR A 140 -2.18 -14.36 -4.24
CA THR A 140 -0.96 -13.56 -4.37
C THR A 140 -0.42 -13.13 -3.00
N HIS A 141 -1.28 -12.60 -2.11
CA HIS A 141 -0.86 -12.25 -0.75
C HIS A 141 -0.40 -13.47 0.04
N GLN A 142 -1.12 -14.60 -0.06
CA GLN A 142 -0.73 -15.84 0.60
C GLN A 142 0.63 -16.34 0.14
N ARG A 143 0.88 -16.39 -1.19
CA ARG A 143 2.16 -16.82 -1.74
C ARG A 143 3.30 -15.88 -1.32
N TYR A 144 3.07 -14.57 -1.38
CA TYR A 144 4.05 -13.58 -0.95
C TYR A 144 4.39 -13.75 0.54
N PHE A 145 3.39 -13.89 1.40
CA PHE A 145 3.58 -14.11 2.84
C PHE A 145 4.37 -15.39 3.12
N THR A 146 4.02 -16.50 2.46
CA THR A 146 4.72 -17.78 2.61
C THR A 146 6.18 -17.67 2.18
N TRP A 147 6.42 -17.06 1.01
CA TRP A 147 7.77 -16.80 0.51
C TRP A 147 8.56 -15.90 1.49
N ALA A 148 7.97 -14.80 1.96
CA ALA A 148 8.64 -13.87 2.87
C ALA A 148 9.07 -14.55 4.17
N LYS A 149 8.19 -15.35 4.78
CA LYS A 149 8.54 -16.14 5.98
C LYS A 149 9.70 -17.10 5.72
N GLN A 150 9.68 -17.83 4.61
CA GLN A 150 10.73 -18.76 4.24
C GLN A 150 12.05 -18.02 3.98
N HIS A 151 12.03 -16.94 3.21
CA HIS A 151 13.20 -16.13 2.93
C HIS A 151 13.87 -15.58 4.20
N LEU A 152 13.08 -15.10 5.16
CA LEU A 152 13.59 -14.64 6.45
C LEU A 152 14.24 -15.78 7.25
N ALA A 153 13.59 -16.94 7.30
CA ALA A 153 14.09 -18.11 8.02
C ALA A 153 15.40 -18.62 7.40
N ASP A 154 15.45 -18.80 6.08
CA ASP A 154 16.63 -19.28 5.36
C ASP A 154 17.80 -18.31 5.48
N THR A 155 17.54 -17.01 5.39
CA THR A 155 18.59 -15.99 5.57
C THR A 155 19.16 -16.04 6.98
N LYS A 156 18.30 -16.12 8.00
CA LYS A 156 18.74 -16.22 9.39
C LYS A 156 19.53 -17.52 9.64
N GLN A 157 19.08 -18.64 9.09
CA GLN A 157 19.78 -19.92 9.21
C GLN A 157 21.18 -19.86 8.58
N ARG A 158 21.29 -19.28 7.38
CA ARG A 158 22.53 -19.19 6.61
C ARG A 158 23.53 -18.16 7.16
N THR A 159 23.04 -17.03 7.70
CA THR A 159 23.90 -15.89 8.07
C THR A 159 23.95 -15.59 9.57
N GLY A 160 23.15 -16.27 10.37
CA GLY A 160 22.98 -16.02 11.80
C GLY A 160 22.09 -14.81 12.15
N ARG A 161 21.63 -14.03 11.15
CA ARG A 161 20.81 -12.82 11.34
C ARG A 161 19.72 -12.70 10.27
N TYR A 162 18.69 -11.93 10.56
CA TYR A 162 17.70 -11.55 9.55
C TYR A 162 18.33 -10.64 8.49
N PRO A 163 17.79 -10.62 7.26
CA PRO A 163 18.24 -9.66 6.23
C PRO A 163 18.01 -8.23 6.72
N SER A 164 18.83 -7.30 6.21
CA SER A 164 18.52 -5.88 6.36
C SER A 164 17.21 -5.53 5.62
N GLU A 165 16.59 -4.40 5.98
CA GLU A 165 15.41 -3.92 5.27
C GLU A 165 15.66 -3.75 3.76
N ALA A 166 16.83 -3.23 3.39
CA ALA A 166 17.22 -3.05 1.99
C ALA A 166 17.37 -4.38 1.24
N ASP A 167 18.02 -5.37 1.86
CA ASP A 167 18.18 -6.71 1.26
C ASP A 167 16.84 -7.41 1.10
N PHE A 168 15.99 -7.34 2.14
CA PHE A 168 14.64 -7.91 2.07
C PHE A 168 13.81 -7.24 0.98
N ARG A 169 13.85 -5.91 0.88
CA ARG A 169 13.13 -5.15 -0.15
C ARG A 169 13.56 -5.54 -1.56
N THR A 170 14.86 -5.67 -1.78
CA THR A 170 15.41 -6.13 -3.07
C THR A 170 14.87 -7.50 -3.44
N ALA A 171 14.96 -8.47 -2.54
CA ALA A 171 14.45 -9.83 -2.75
C ALA A 171 12.92 -9.86 -2.97
N ALA A 172 12.17 -9.03 -2.24
CA ALA A 172 10.72 -8.92 -2.38
C ALA A 172 10.31 -8.36 -3.75
N LEU A 173 11.02 -7.35 -4.24
CA LEU A 173 10.81 -6.80 -5.59
C LEU A 173 11.12 -7.83 -6.68
N GLU A 174 12.19 -8.59 -6.54
CA GLU A 174 12.52 -9.68 -7.48
C GLU A 174 11.42 -10.77 -7.48
N TYR A 175 10.89 -11.11 -6.31
CA TYR A 175 9.81 -12.09 -6.19
C TYR A 175 8.51 -11.62 -6.86
N LEU A 176 8.10 -10.38 -6.62
CA LEU A 176 6.85 -9.84 -7.17
C LEU A 176 6.87 -9.58 -8.68
N ARG A 177 8.05 -9.45 -9.27
CA ARG A 177 8.24 -9.22 -10.72
C ARG A 177 8.28 -10.50 -11.56
N ARG A 178 8.26 -11.67 -10.95
CA ARG A 178 8.18 -13.00 -11.62
C ARG A 178 6.76 -13.31 -12.07
#